data_9a7233eabae78a79037041b0b271a2e4
#
_entry.id   9a7233eabae78a79037041b0b271a2e4
#
_cell.length_a   1.000
_cell.length_b   1.000
_cell.length_c   1.000
_cell.angle_alpha   90.00
_cell.angle_beta   90.00
_cell.angle_gamma   90.00
#
_symmetry.space_group_name_H-M   'P 1'
#
loop_
_entity.id
_entity.type
_entity.pdbx_description
1 polymer ?
#
loop_
_entity_poly.entity_id
_entity_poly.type
_entity_poly.pdbx_seq_one_letter_code
_entity_poly.pdbx_strand_id
1 'polypeptide(L)'
;MPKSHRPHGRRLSTLTVVLSIGALLGGPAVASAANDTAGFITQAPAQLRPLVDGVDVKPLLTVGEQIGSYRFESIPDGIAIDPRGHTTFDLYVNHETSKVPFPFTPATGIGLVDFDNAQLSHLVMKRGSGRILSGEYAIPSSANYQRFCSNFFAGPEQGWSRPLVLTNEEATDFVNRTGTAWPAGAGAEQAGLAVAYDPATGAFRSIYGLGRMNHENSVAIPGYGEAVLVTGDDTFSAPASQLYMYKAANADGVWNDTGHLWAFQSDNAAINDYGDLSGSASVSGHFIAVPDAIADGDQTGLETWSNANHVFQFIRIEDLAYDRNDHHIVYFADTGEPRAVRNAAGLLSRAPAGTEGPFPNGRIFKMVLDETDPTVVDSLSVLIDGDAGGYRNVGALHQPDNIETTENSLLITEDPGGHNRFAGATNARLWKYDFATGDMTAVAVVSDPTADWESSGVVDASQYFGNGAFLINVQAHNVFVETNPTPVNPAGLTQKREGGQLLLIRIEGA
;
A
#
# COMPACT_ATOMS: atom_id res chain seq x y z
N MET A 1 -33.74 -17.93 74.81
CA MET A 1 -34.42 -18.94 75.62
C MET A 1 -35.30 -19.79 74.72
N PRO A 2 -35.49 -21.08 74.99
CA PRO A 2 -34.47 -22.09 75.18
C PRO A 2 -34.67 -23.39 74.35
N LYS A 3 -33.63 -24.24 74.38
CA LYS A 3 -33.64 -25.72 74.51
C LYS A 3 -34.06 -26.56 73.29
N SER A 4 -33.41 -27.54 72.93
CA SER A 4 -32.57 -28.69 73.35
C SER A 4 -33.12 -29.91 72.61
N HIS A 5 -32.42 -30.82 72.07
CA HIS A 5 -31.73 -31.98 72.62
C HIS A 5 -31.16 -32.88 71.49
N ARG A 6 -29.97 -33.38 71.70
CA ARG A 6 -29.39 -34.62 71.12
C ARG A 6 -30.10 -35.88 71.67
N PRO A 7 -29.80 -37.17 71.27
CA PRO A 7 -28.45 -37.69 70.87
C PRO A 7 -28.40 -38.93 69.92
N HIS A 8 -27.18 -39.32 69.57
CA HIS A 8 -26.52 -40.63 69.47
C HIS A 8 -26.97 -41.75 68.51
N GLY A 9 -25.93 -42.24 67.79
CA GLY A 9 -25.90 -43.57 67.21
C GLY A 9 -24.62 -43.86 66.43
N ARG A 10 -23.59 -44.33 67.16
CA ARG A 10 -22.38 -44.92 66.59
C ARG A 10 -22.65 -46.26 65.94
N ARG A 11 -22.09 -46.59 64.77
CA ARG A 11 -21.56 -47.93 64.46
C ARG A 11 -20.32 -47.82 63.62
N LEU A 12 -19.23 -48.41 64.12
CA LEU A 12 -18.01 -48.77 63.43
C LEU A 12 -18.28 -49.91 62.45
N SER A 13 -17.61 -49.90 61.31
CA SER A 13 -17.25 -51.12 60.56
C SER A 13 -16.02 -50.85 59.69
N THR A 14 -14.99 -51.42 60.09
CA THR A 14 -13.77 -52.04 59.51
C THR A 14 -13.38 -51.69 58.07
N LEU A 15 -12.18 -51.19 58.04
CA LEU A 15 -11.33 -50.88 56.89
C LEU A 15 -10.80 -52.18 56.22
N THR A 16 -10.92 -52.34 54.95
CA THR A 16 -10.09 -53.28 54.17
C THR A 16 -9.43 -52.51 53.06
N VAL A 17 -8.10 -52.36 53.18
CA VAL A 17 -7.21 -51.76 52.22
C VAL A 17 -6.82 -52.84 51.20
N VAL A 18 -7.12 -52.64 49.93
CA VAL A 18 -6.56 -53.39 48.80
C VAL A 18 -5.66 -52.42 48.03
N LEU A 19 -4.36 -52.59 48.15
CA LEU A 19 -3.37 -51.92 47.28
C LEU A 19 -3.36 -52.62 45.92
N SER A 20 -3.79 -51.90 44.89
CA SER A 20 -3.54 -52.27 43.48
C SER A 20 -2.49 -51.31 42.91
N ILE A 21 -1.31 -51.84 42.69
CA ILE A 21 -0.25 -51.12 41.94
C ILE A 21 -0.58 -51.27 40.48
N GLY A 22 -1.13 -50.23 39.89
CA GLY A 22 -1.30 -50.07 38.43
C GLY A 22 -0.15 -49.25 37.87
N ALA A 23 0.74 -49.89 37.09
CA ALA A 23 1.78 -49.22 36.36
C ALA A 23 1.14 -48.33 35.28
N LEU A 24 1.27 -47.00 35.40
CA LEU A 24 0.98 -46.05 34.34
C LEU A 24 2.15 -46.07 33.35
N LEU A 25 1.95 -46.77 32.23
CA LEU A 25 2.73 -46.53 31.00
C LEU A 25 2.19 -45.24 30.39
N GLY A 26 2.87 -44.12 30.68
CA GLY A 26 2.67 -42.84 29.99
C GLY A 26 3.19 -42.96 28.57
N GLY A 27 2.31 -43.27 27.62
CA GLY A 27 2.57 -43.04 26.22
C GLY A 27 2.56 -41.52 25.93
N PRO A 28 3.40 -41.00 24.99
CA PRO A 28 3.30 -39.60 24.63
C PRO A 28 1.91 -39.32 24.07
N ALA A 29 1.22 -38.35 24.68
CA ALA A 29 0.01 -37.82 24.10
C ALA A 29 0.38 -37.20 22.76
N VAL A 30 0.07 -37.87 21.68
CA VAL A 30 0.04 -37.29 20.34
C VAL A 30 -1.08 -36.24 20.38
N ALA A 31 -0.68 -34.98 20.52
CA ALA A 31 -1.61 -33.88 20.28
C ALA A 31 -2.10 -34.06 18.85
N SER A 32 -3.33 -34.53 18.69
CA SER A 32 -4.05 -34.48 17.45
C SER A 32 -4.14 -33.01 17.09
N ALA A 33 -3.35 -32.58 16.11
CA ALA A 33 -3.57 -31.31 15.46
C ALA A 33 -5.01 -31.39 14.91
N ALA A 34 -5.94 -30.74 15.60
CA ALA A 34 -7.28 -30.52 15.08
C ALA A 34 -7.05 -29.84 13.72
N ASN A 35 -7.52 -30.45 12.63
CA ASN A 35 -7.53 -29.82 11.32
C ASN A 35 -8.38 -28.55 11.46
N ASP A 36 -7.70 -27.44 11.65
CA ASP A 36 -8.34 -26.15 11.83
C ASP A 36 -8.75 -25.63 10.44
N THR A 37 -9.93 -26.04 10.01
CA THR A 37 -10.55 -25.68 8.73
C THR A 37 -11.47 -24.45 8.83
N ALA A 38 -11.54 -23.80 10.00
CA ALA A 38 -12.38 -22.63 10.17
C ALA A 38 -11.83 -21.43 9.35
N GLY A 39 -12.72 -20.72 8.65
CA GLY A 39 -12.41 -19.56 7.80
C GLY A 39 -12.38 -19.88 6.31
N PHE A 40 -12.47 -18.81 5.52
CA PHE A 40 -12.50 -18.85 4.07
C PHE A 40 -11.09 -18.87 3.47
N ILE A 41 -10.95 -19.51 2.34
CA ILE A 41 -9.81 -19.41 1.42
C ILE A 41 -10.32 -19.69 0.01
N THR A 42 -9.88 -18.93 -0.97
CA THR A 42 -10.30 -19.08 -2.37
C THR A 42 -9.93 -20.46 -2.95
N GLN A 43 -10.71 -20.90 -3.90
CA GLN A 43 -10.40 -22.07 -4.75
C GLN A 43 -9.98 -21.65 -6.17
N ALA A 44 -9.94 -20.36 -6.45
CA ALA A 44 -9.47 -19.84 -7.72
C ALA A 44 -7.97 -20.13 -7.92
N PRO A 45 -7.49 -20.36 -9.15
CA PRO A 45 -6.07 -20.47 -9.42
C PRO A 45 -5.34 -19.18 -9.07
N ALA A 46 -4.07 -19.29 -8.72
CA ALA A 46 -3.24 -18.13 -8.42
C ALA A 46 -3.05 -17.23 -9.65
N GLN A 47 -3.22 -15.95 -9.45
CA GLN A 47 -2.98 -14.91 -10.47
C GLN A 47 -1.51 -14.47 -10.55
N LEU A 48 -0.67 -15.03 -9.69
CA LEU A 48 0.78 -14.85 -9.67
C LEU A 48 1.45 -16.24 -9.78
N ARG A 49 2.56 -16.36 -10.48
CA ARG A 49 3.32 -17.60 -10.59
C ARG A 49 4.80 -17.39 -10.30
N PRO A 50 5.48 -18.36 -9.66
CA PRO A 50 6.91 -18.32 -9.43
C PRO A 50 7.71 -18.28 -10.74
N LEU A 51 8.88 -17.63 -10.69
CA LEU A 51 9.88 -17.62 -11.77
C LEU A 51 11.15 -18.38 -11.41
N VAL A 52 11.41 -18.58 -10.12
CA VAL A 52 12.60 -19.25 -9.61
C VAL A 52 12.24 -20.31 -8.57
N ASP A 53 13.14 -21.25 -8.34
CA ASP A 53 13.02 -22.22 -7.25
C ASP A 53 13.06 -21.52 -5.89
N GLY A 54 12.41 -22.11 -4.87
CA GLY A 54 12.33 -21.51 -3.52
C GLY A 54 11.24 -20.44 -3.37
N VAL A 55 10.40 -20.26 -4.39
CA VAL A 55 9.24 -19.37 -4.33
C VAL A 55 7.94 -20.17 -4.42
N ASP A 56 7.07 -19.99 -3.42
CA ASP A 56 5.74 -20.60 -3.37
C ASP A 56 4.66 -19.52 -3.36
N VAL A 57 3.57 -19.72 -4.11
CA VAL A 57 2.44 -18.79 -4.20
C VAL A 57 1.15 -19.51 -3.81
N LYS A 58 0.37 -18.88 -2.94
CA LYS A 58 -0.92 -19.37 -2.46
C LYS A 58 -1.98 -18.28 -2.55
N PRO A 59 -3.03 -18.47 -3.36
CA PRO A 59 -4.15 -17.54 -3.39
C PRO A 59 -4.96 -17.62 -2.07
N LEU A 60 -5.42 -16.48 -1.58
CA LEU A 60 -6.17 -16.37 -0.33
C LEU A 60 -7.60 -15.89 -0.56
N LEU A 61 -7.80 -14.85 -1.37
CA LEU A 61 -9.10 -14.26 -1.65
C LEU A 61 -9.12 -13.66 -3.05
N THR A 62 -10.18 -13.91 -3.82
CA THR A 62 -10.33 -13.43 -5.19
C THR A 62 -11.47 -12.41 -5.26
N VAL A 63 -11.31 -11.37 -6.04
CA VAL A 63 -12.33 -10.33 -6.25
C VAL A 63 -13.68 -10.94 -6.62
N GLY A 64 -14.74 -10.45 -5.99
CA GLY A 64 -16.11 -10.93 -6.13
C GLY A 64 -16.51 -12.04 -5.15
N GLU A 65 -15.57 -12.70 -4.49
CA GLU A 65 -15.87 -13.69 -3.44
C GLU A 65 -16.45 -13.03 -2.19
N GLN A 66 -17.26 -13.80 -1.45
CA GLN A 66 -18.02 -13.31 -0.31
C GLN A 66 -17.70 -14.08 0.97
N ILE A 67 -17.59 -13.35 2.08
CA ILE A 67 -17.44 -13.88 3.43
C ILE A 67 -18.58 -13.30 4.27
N GLY A 68 -19.63 -14.08 4.47
CA GLY A 68 -20.88 -13.55 5.05
C GLY A 68 -21.52 -12.48 4.14
N SER A 69 -21.69 -11.27 4.65
CA SER A 69 -22.20 -10.13 3.89
C SER A 69 -21.10 -9.29 3.20
N TYR A 70 -19.83 -9.52 3.57
CA TYR A 70 -18.70 -8.83 2.97
C TYR A 70 -18.37 -9.44 1.60
N ARG A 71 -18.04 -8.59 0.62
CA ARG A 71 -17.50 -8.97 -0.69
C ARG A 71 -16.13 -8.34 -0.85
N PHE A 72 -15.16 -9.10 -1.38
CA PHE A 72 -13.87 -8.57 -1.76
C PHE A 72 -14.01 -7.78 -3.06
N GLU A 73 -13.72 -6.49 -2.99
CA GLU A 73 -13.96 -5.55 -4.10
C GLU A 73 -12.82 -5.53 -5.13
N SER A 74 -13.07 -4.78 -6.20
CA SER A 74 -12.19 -4.57 -7.35
C SER A 74 -10.88 -3.91 -6.97
N ILE A 75 -9.90 -4.10 -7.85
CA ILE A 75 -8.62 -3.38 -7.85
C ILE A 75 -8.04 -3.33 -6.44
N PRO A 76 -7.73 -4.50 -5.85
CA PRO A 76 -7.10 -4.55 -4.53
C PRO A 76 -5.66 -4.07 -4.64
N ASP A 77 -5.29 -3.11 -3.80
CA ASP A 77 -4.00 -2.44 -3.83
C ASP A 77 -3.31 -2.50 -2.46
N GLY A 78 -2.88 -1.39 -1.90
CA GLY A 78 -2.11 -1.30 -0.67
C GLY A 78 -2.58 -2.21 0.44
N ILE A 79 -1.64 -2.78 1.17
CA ILE A 79 -1.86 -3.73 2.25
C ILE A 79 -1.20 -3.21 3.52
N ALA A 80 -1.96 -3.11 4.62
CA ALA A 80 -1.43 -2.81 5.93
C ALA A 80 -1.83 -3.89 6.95
N ILE A 81 -0.94 -4.23 7.87
CA ILE A 81 -1.15 -5.26 8.89
C ILE A 81 -1.15 -4.64 10.28
N ASP A 82 -2.25 -4.82 11.03
CA ASP A 82 -2.29 -4.57 12.48
C ASP A 82 -2.00 -5.88 13.23
N PRO A 83 -0.90 -5.96 14.00
CA PRO A 83 -0.43 -7.20 14.61
C PRO A 83 -1.26 -7.72 15.78
N ARG A 84 -2.42 -7.15 16.06
CA ARG A 84 -3.25 -7.52 17.20
C ARG A 84 -3.65 -9.01 17.20
N GLY A 85 -3.54 -9.64 18.35
CA GLY A 85 -3.94 -11.03 18.58
C GLY A 85 -2.82 -12.06 18.44
N HIS A 86 -2.96 -13.16 19.21
CA HIS A 86 -1.97 -14.25 19.23
C HIS A 86 -2.20 -15.29 18.13
N THR A 87 -3.47 -15.50 17.72
CA THR A 87 -3.87 -16.51 16.73
C THR A 87 -4.35 -15.91 15.42
N THR A 88 -4.64 -14.63 15.44
CA THR A 88 -5.13 -13.85 14.29
C THR A 88 -4.33 -12.55 14.15
N PHE A 89 -4.55 -11.85 13.08
CA PHE A 89 -4.15 -10.47 12.85
C PHE A 89 -5.20 -9.79 11.98
N ASP A 90 -5.21 -8.47 12.00
CA ASP A 90 -6.09 -7.66 11.19
C ASP A 90 -5.34 -7.19 9.95
N LEU A 91 -5.95 -7.35 8.79
CA LEU A 91 -5.42 -6.93 7.50
C LEU A 91 -6.33 -5.85 6.92
N TYR A 92 -5.72 -4.78 6.45
CA TYR A 92 -6.40 -3.71 5.73
C TYR A 92 -5.95 -3.74 4.28
N VAL A 93 -6.92 -3.74 3.36
CA VAL A 93 -6.66 -3.77 1.92
C VAL A 93 -7.40 -2.61 1.27
N ASN A 94 -6.68 -1.80 0.55
CA ASN A 94 -7.24 -0.74 -0.27
C ASN A 94 -7.93 -1.30 -1.51
N HIS A 95 -8.93 -0.57 -1.99
CA HIS A 95 -9.57 -0.77 -3.28
C HIS A 95 -9.50 0.53 -4.07
N GLU A 96 -8.70 0.52 -5.12
CA GLU A 96 -8.43 1.68 -5.97
C GLU A 96 -9.57 1.95 -6.96
N THR A 97 -10.77 2.04 -6.44
CA THR A 97 -12.01 2.17 -7.22
C THR A 97 -12.56 3.59 -7.21
N SER A 98 -13.32 3.95 -8.25
CA SER A 98 -13.96 5.25 -8.38
C SER A 98 -15.23 5.20 -9.22
N LYS A 99 -16.27 5.89 -8.75
CA LYS A 99 -17.45 6.23 -9.58
C LYS A 99 -17.24 7.47 -10.45
N VAL A 100 -16.14 8.17 -10.26
CA VAL A 100 -15.71 9.24 -11.17
C VAL A 100 -15.11 8.59 -12.41
N PRO A 101 -15.59 8.89 -13.61
CA PRO A 101 -15.02 8.34 -14.84
C PRO A 101 -13.56 8.73 -14.96
N PHE A 102 -12.72 7.77 -15.31
CA PHE A 102 -11.32 8.07 -15.58
C PHE A 102 -11.24 9.09 -16.74
N PRO A 103 -10.44 10.17 -16.61
CA PRO A 103 -10.37 11.21 -17.65
C PRO A 103 -9.82 10.71 -18.96
N PHE A 104 -9.20 9.55 -18.98
CA PHE A 104 -8.68 8.89 -20.17
C PHE A 104 -9.70 7.89 -20.76
N THR A 105 -10.96 8.28 -20.89
CA THR A 105 -11.93 7.47 -21.63
C THR A 105 -11.33 7.06 -22.97
N PRO A 106 -11.31 5.76 -23.30
CA PRO A 106 -10.82 5.31 -24.59
C PRO A 106 -11.54 6.05 -25.71
N ALA A 107 -10.86 6.32 -26.81
CA ALA A 107 -11.43 6.96 -28.02
C ALA A 107 -12.68 6.23 -28.58
N THR A 108 -13.05 5.10 -28.01
CA THR A 108 -14.22 4.29 -28.36
C THR A 108 -15.55 4.81 -27.76
N GLY A 109 -15.52 5.82 -26.92
CA GLY A 109 -16.73 6.43 -26.34
C GLY A 109 -17.48 5.59 -25.31
N ILE A 110 -16.92 4.46 -24.86
CA ILE A 110 -17.50 3.67 -23.77
C ILE A 110 -16.86 4.15 -22.47
N GLY A 111 -17.56 4.99 -21.75
CA GLY A 111 -17.19 5.38 -20.40
C GLY A 111 -17.45 4.23 -19.43
N LEU A 112 -16.45 3.85 -18.65
CA LEU A 112 -16.57 2.89 -17.57
C LEU A 112 -16.38 3.61 -16.23
N VAL A 113 -17.13 3.17 -15.23
CA VAL A 113 -16.96 3.55 -13.83
C VAL A 113 -16.96 2.29 -12.98
N ASP A 114 -16.30 2.31 -11.85
CA ASP A 114 -16.34 1.18 -10.95
C ASP A 114 -17.70 1.06 -10.26
N PHE A 115 -17.99 -0.10 -9.69
CA PHE A 115 -19.24 -0.33 -8.95
C PHE A 115 -19.36 0.59 -7.76
N ASP A 116 -18.26 0.85 -7.09
CA ASP A 116 -18.18 1.68 -5.89
C ASP A 116 -17.05 2.70 -5.97
N ASN A 117 -17.08 3.70 -5.08
CA ASN A 117 -15.93 4.54 -4.80
C ASN A 117 -14.93 3.76 -3.97
N ALA A 118 -13.73 4.33 -3.74
CA ALA A 118 -12.69 3.72 -2.93
C ALA A 118 -13.20 3.21 -1.58
N GLN A 119 -12.65 2.10 -1.16
CA GLN A 119 -12.98 1.43 0.09
C GLN A 119 -11.70 0.94 0.76
N LEU A 120 -11.72 0.89 2.09
CA LEU A 120 -10.72 0.17 2.88
C LEU A 120 -11.38 -1.07 3.45
N SER A 121 -10.97 -2.24 3.00
CA SER A 121 -11.38 -3.52 3.58
C SER A 121 -10.64 -3.81 4.86
N HIS A 122 -11.33 -4.38 5.85
CA HIS A 122 -10.78 -4.95 7.07
C HIS A 122 -11.07 -6.45 7.10
N LEU A 123 -10.02 -7.26 7.13
CA LEU A 123 -10.09 -8.72 7.15
C LEU A 123 -9.45 -9.24 8.43
N VAL A 124 -10.14 -10.11 9.16
CA VAL A 124 -9.54 -10.85 10.27
C VAL A 124 -8.98 -12.16 9.74
N MET A 125 -7.66 -12.30 9.81
CA MET A 125 -6.95 -13.43 9.24
C MET A 125 -6.32 -14.32 10.30
N LYS A 126 -6.24 -15.62 10.00
CA LYS A 126 -5.66 -16.64 10.87
C LYS A 126 -4.17 -16.79 10.59
N ARG A 127 -3.34 -16.66 11.63
CA ARG A 127 -1.90 -16.90 11.54
C ARG A 127 -1.61 -18.30 11.00
N GLY A 128 -0.53 -18.46 10.28
CA GLY A 128 -0.03 -19.70 9.70
C GLY A 128 -0.83 -20.23 8.51
N SER A 129 -2.17 -20.15 8.53
CA SER A 129 -3.01 -20.68 7.45
C SER A 129 -3.45 -19.65 6.42
N GLY A 130 -3.52 -18.37 6.78
CA GLY A 130 -4.07 -17.30 5.93
C GLY A 130 -5.59 -17.40 5.71
N ARG A 131 -6.29 -18.24 6.49
CA ARG A 131 -7.75 -18.31 6.38
C ARG A 131 -8.39 -17.05 6.92
N ILE A 132 -9.36 -16.53 6.18
CA ILE A 132 -10.08 -15.31 6.50
C ILE A 132 -11.32 -15.67 7.33
N LEU A 133 -11.41 -15.14 8.55
CA LEU A 133 -12.48 -15.45 9.49
C LEU A 133 -13.68 -14.52 9.31
N SER A 134 -13.43 -13.26 8.99
CA SER A 134 -14.45 -12.24 8.72
C SER A 134 -13.88 -11.15 7.84
N GLY A 135 -14.76 -10.38 7.22
CA GLY A 135 -14.44 -9.19 6.46
C GLY A 135 -15.54 -8.14 6.62
N GLU A 136 -15.14 -6.87 6.56
CA GLU A 136 -16.01 -5.70 6.53
C GLU A 136 -15.31 -4.54 5.82
N TYR A 137 -16.01 -3.45 5.59
CA TYR A 137 -15.40 -2.22 5.09
C TYR A 137 -15.12 -1.26 6.25
N ALA A 138 -13.85 -1.07 6.58
CA ALA A 138 -13.38 -0.09 7.56
C ALA A 138 -13.72 1.34 7.10
N ILE A 139 -13.52 1.62 5.81
CA ILE A 139 -14.01 2.84 5.15
C ILE A 139 -14.91 2.38 4.00
N PRO A 140 -16.23 2.64 4.07
CA PRO A 140 -17.15 2.21 3.02
C PRO A 140 -17.16 3.18 1.82
N SER A 141 -17.58 2.70 0.67
CA SER A 141 -17.70 3.51 -0.56
C SER A 141 -18.59 4.75 -0.43
N SER A 142 -19.51 4.75 0.56
CA SER A 142 -20.39 5.89 0.85
C SER A 142 -19.65 7.09 1.46
N ALA A 143 -18.38 6.93 1.85
CA ALA A 143 -17.50 8.03 2.25
C ALA A 143 -17.04 8.88 1.06
N ASN A 144 -17.25 8.38 -0.17
CA ASN A 144 -16.95 9.05 -1.43
C ASN A 144 -15.48 9.43 -1.63
N TYR A 145 -14.56 8.69 -1.03
CA TYR A 145 -13.15 8.75 -1.39
C TYR A 145 -12.91 8.10 -2.75
N GLN A 146 -11.81 8.47 -3.40
CA GLN A 146 -11.49 8.05 -4.75
C GLN A 146 -10.14 7.36 -4.80
N ARG A 147 -10.03 6.21 -5.47
CA ARG A 147 -8.78 5.49 -5.76
C ARG A 147 -7.85 5.43 -4.57
N PHE A 148 -8.22 4.66 -3.56
CA PHE A 148 -7.29 4.34 -2.47
C PHE A 148 -6.21 3.41 -3.01
N CYS A 149 -5.00 3.98 -3.21
CA CYS A 149 -3.85 3.27 -3.69
C CYS A 149 -3.10 2.61 -2.54
N SER A 150 -1.94 3.08 -2.14
CA SER A 150 -1.18 2.47 -1.05
C SER A 150 -1.71 2.83 0.34
N ASN A 151 -1.34 2.02 1.32
CA ASN A 151 -1.64 2.28 2.73
C ASN A 151 -0.50 1.82 3.65
N PHE A 152 -0.50 2.34 4.87
CA PHE A 152 0.51 2.05 5.88
C PHE A 152 -0.13 1.93 7.27
N PHE A 153 0.30 0.91 8.05
CA PHE A 153 -0.06 0.83 9.47
C PHE A 153 1.04 1.46 10.32
N ALA A 154 0.75 2.61 10.93
CA ALA A 154 1.62 3.28 11.87
C ALA A 154 1.19 2.95 13.31
N GLY A 155 2.09 2.34 14.08
CA GLY A 155 1.77 1.86 15.42
C GLY A 155 2.96 1.88 16.37
N PRO A 156 3.05 0.94 17.30
CA PRO A 156 4.11 0.90 18.30
C PRO A 156 5.53 0.84 17.73
N GLU A 157 5.73 0.26 16.56
CA GLU A 157 7.02 0.21 15.88
C GLU A 157 7.51 1.61 15.51
N GLN A 158 6.60 2.49 15.09
CA GLN A 158 6.89 3.90 14.79
C GLN A 158 6.85 4.79 16.06
N GLY A 159 6.71 4.18 17.25
CA GLY A 159 6.60 4.90 18.52
C GLY A 159 5.20 5.51 18.78
N TRP A 160 4.19 5.12 18.01
CA TRP A 160 2.86 5.69 18.13
C TRP A 160 2.01 4.99 19.20
N SER A 161 1.56 5.75 20.19
CA SER A 161 0.65 5.25 21.23
C SER A 161 -0.79 5.09 20.76
N ARG A 162 -1.16 5.76 19.66
CA ARG A 162 -2.40 5.63 18.93
C ARG A 162 -2.10 5.04 17.56
N PRO A 163 -2.33 3.76 17.34
CA PRO A 163 -2.17 3.18 16.00
C PRO A 163 -3.17 3.76 15.01
N LEU A 164 -2.71 4.04 13.81
CA LEU A 164 -3.54 4.51 12.69
C LEU A 164 -3.22 3.69 11.44
N VAL A 165 -4.23 3.42 10.62
CA VAL A 165 -4.02 3.05 9.22
C VAL A 165 -4.10 4.34 8.41
N LEU A 166 -3.05 4.64 7.67
CA LEU A 166 -3.00 5.73 6.72
C LEU A 166 -3.33 5.17 5.34
N THR A 167 -4.28 5.72 4.65
CA THR A 167 -4.67 5.38 3.29
C THR A 167 -4.80 6.65 2.47
N ASN A 168 -4.56 6.57 1.17
CA ASN A 168 -4.33 7.76 0.37
C ASN A 168 -5.18 7.73 -0.90
N GLU A 169 -5.71 8.90 -1.29
CA GLU A 169 -6.43 9.08 -2.55
C GLU A 169 -5.45 9.41 -3.67
N GLU A 170 -5.23 8.51 -4.59
CA GLU A 170 -4.51 8.77 -5.84
C GLU A 170 -5.46 9.37 -6.88
N ALA A 171 -6.01 10.52 -6.60
CA ALA A 171 -6.99 11.20 -7.44
C ALA A 171 -7.03 12.69 -7.16
N THR A 172 -7.22 13.49 -8.19
CA THR A 172 -7.42 14.94 -8.08
C THR A 172 -8.76 15.39 -8.65
N ASP A 173 -9.68 14.47 -8.82
CA ASP A 173 -11.04 14.74 -9.29
C ASP A 173 -11.81 15.58 -8.28
N PHE A 174 -12.79 16.37 -8.77
CA PHE A 174 -13.71 17.07 -7.89
C PHE A 174 -14.90 16.17 -7.55
N VAL A 175 -15.10 15.91 -6.28
CA VAL A 175 -16.14 15.00 -5.78
C VAL A 175 -16.94 15.64 -4.65
N ASN A 176 -18.20 15.23 -4.52
CA ASN A 176 -19.02 15.60 -3.37
C ASN A 176 -18.87 14.51 -2.30
N ARG A 177 -18.36 14.84 -1.12
CA ARG A 177 -18.18 13.90 0.00
C ARG A 177 -19.51 13.47 0.62
N THR A 178 -20.59 14.15 0.32
CA THR A 178 -21.93 13.83 0.84
C THR A 178 -22.93 13.59 -0.30
N GLY A 179 -23.64 12.48 -0.23
CA GLY A 179 -24.62 12.13 -1.26
C GLY A 179 -24.00 11.50 -2.51
N THR A 180 -24.27 12.05 -3.70
CA THR A 180 -23.72 11.53 -4.95
C THR A 180 -22.34 12.11 -5.20
N ALA A 181 -21.32 11.25 -5.25
CA ALA A 181 -19.93 11.68 -5.46
C ALA A 181 -19.77 12.43 -6.79
N TRP A 182 -20.31 11.85 -7.88
CA TRP A 182 -20.18 12.39 -9.23
C TRP A 182 -21.48 12.21 -10.02
N PRO A 183 -21.89 13.13 -10.93
CA PRO A 183 -21.23 14.40 -11.23
C PRO A 183 -21.19 15.33 -10.03
N ALA A 184 -20.03 15.97 -9.84
CA ALA A 184 -19.82 16.89 -8.74
C ALA A 184 -20.75 18.10 -8.84
N GLY A 185 -21.52 18.34 -7.79
CA GLY A 185 -22.42 19.50 -7.68
C GLY A 185 -21.83 20.58 -6.77
N ALA A 186 -22.68 21.48 -6.33
CA ALA A 186 -22.30 22.51 -5.35
C ALA A 186 -21.77 21.85 -4.06
N GLY A 187 -20.65 22.35 -3.55
CA GLY A 187 -19.97 21.78 -2.36
C GLY A 187 -19.00 20.65 -2.67
N ALA A 188 -18.68 20.39 -3.95
CA ALA A 188 -17.60 19.50 -4.29
C ALA A 188 -16.25 20.07 -3.84
N GLU A 189 -15.37 19.17 -3.42
CA GLU A 189 -13.97 19.44 -3.16
C GLU A 189 -13.07 18.59 -4.04
N GLN A 190 -11.83 18.97 -4.21
CA GLN A 190 -10.84 18.14 -4.90
C GLN A 190 -10.50 16.95 -4.00
N ALA A 191 -10.40 15.76 -4.58
CA ALA A 191 -9.83 14.56 -3.98
C ALA A 191 -8.31 14.70 -3.80
N GLY A 192 -7.60 13.63 -3.55
CA GLY A 192 -6.15 13.64 -3.32
C GLY A 192 -5.80 13.95 -1.88
N LEU A 193 -6.49 13.33 -0.95
CA LEU A 193 -6.29 13.49 0.48
C LEU A 193 -5.69 12.21 1.07
N ALA A 194 -4.76 12.37 2.02
CA ALA A 194 -4.46 11.31 2.96
C ALA A 194 -5.61 11.15 3.96
N VAL A 195 -5.93 9.92 4.33
CA VAL A 195 -7.02 9.57 5.24
C VAL A 195 -6.47 8.70 6.37
N ALA A 196 -6.70 9.10 7.60
CA ALA A 196 -6.39 8.28 8.76
C ALA A 196 -7.62 7.50 9.21
N TYR A 197 -7.46 6.20 9.43
CA TYR A 197 -8.44 5.32 10.08
C TYR A 197 -7.90 4.88 11.44
N ASP A 198 -8.71 4.98 12.47
CA ASP A 198 -8.39 4.56 13.84
C ASP A 198 -9.01 3.17 14.10
N PRO A 199 -8.19 2.10 14.12
CA PRO A 199 -8.69 0.74 14.34
C PRO A 199 -9.34 0.50 15.71
N ALA A 200 -9.02 1.34 16.69
CA ALA A 200 -9.58 1.20 18.04
C ALA A 200 -11.02 1.71 18.14
N THR A 201 -11.38 2.68 17.33
CA THR A 201 -12.70 3.34 17.37
C THR A 201 -13.55 3.09 16.13
N GLY A 202 -12.93 2.65 15.02
CA GLY A 202 -13.58 2.54 13.71
C GLY A 202 -13.84 3.90 13.04
N ALA A 203 -13.30 4.98 13.57
CA ALA A 203 -13.44 6.31 12.98
C ALA A 203 -12.38 6.55 11.91
N PHE A 204 -12.70 7.38 10.92
CA PHE A 204 -11.76 7.83 9.90
C PHE A 204 -11.95 9.31 9.61
N ARG A 205 -10.91 9.95 9.08
CA ARG A 205 -10.94 11.35 8.69
C ARG A 205 -9.85 11.73 7.70
N SER A 206 -10.13 12.72 6.86
CA SER A 206 -9.14 13.34 5.98
C SER A 206 -8.14 14.19 6.77
N ILE A 207 -6.89 14.19 6.31
CA ILE A 207 -5.78 15.00 6.84
C ILE A 207 -5.43 16.03 5.76
N TYR A 208 -6.03 17.20 5.83
CA TYR A 208 -5.88 18.25 4.81
C TYR A 208 -4.48 18.84 4.77
N GLY A 209 -3.86 19.00 5.93
CA GLY A 209 -2.51 19.53 6.07
C GLY A 209 -1.42 18.65 5.43
N LEU A 210 -1.72 17.39 5.04
CA LEU A 210 -0.82 16.56 4.24
C LEU A 210 -0.75 16.97 2.77
N GLY A 211 -1.54 17.94 2.33
CA GLY A 211 -1.62 18.40 0.96
C GLY A 211 -2.67 17.68 0.14
N ARG A 212 -2.90 18.17 -1.07
CA ARG A 212 -3.74 17.51 -2.09
C ARG A 212 -2.93 17.25 -3.33
N MET A 213 -2.81 15.98 -3.70
CA MET A 213 -2.05 15.49 -4.84
C MET A 213 -2.60 14.10 -5.21
N ASN A 214 -2.09 13.46 -6.22
CA ASN A 214 -2.28 12.02 -6.36
C ASN A 214 -1.43 11.36 -5.27
N HIS A 215 -2.00 11.25 -4.08
CA HIS A 215 -1.30 10.63 -2.95
C HIS A 215 -1.13 9.13 -3.20
N GLU A 216 0.14 8.72 -3.20
CA GLU A 216 0.48 7.33 -3.22
C GLU A 216 0.57 6.78 -1.79
N ASN A 217 1.75 6.60 -1.20
CA ASN A 217 1.85 6.15 0.18
C ASN A 217 2.24 7.28 1.13
N SER A 218 1.90 7.10 2.41
CA SER A 218 2.30 7.97 3.53
C SER A 218 2.90 7.11 4.63
N VAL A 219 4.22 6.99 4.65
CA VAL A 219 4.97 6.09 5.52
C VAL A 219 5.48 6.81 6.76
N ALA A 220 5.17 6.28 7.93
CA ALA A 220 5.65 6.83 9.21
C ALA A 220 7.06 6.35 9.51
N ILE A 221 8.01 7.27 9.61
CA ILE A 221 9.41 6.99 9.89
C ILE A 221 9.66 6.99 11.41
N PRO A 222 10.15 5.88 12.00
CA PRO A 222 10.42 5.83 13.43
C PRO A 222 11.71 6.57 13.82
N GLY A 223 11.88 6.84 15.11
CA GLY A 223 13.15 7.29 15.68
C GLY A 223 13.23 8.77 16.07
N TYR A 224 12.43 9.65 15.53
CA TYR A 224 12.56 11.11 15.72
C TYR A 224 11.88 11.68 16.98
N GLY A 225 11.14 10.90 17.73
CA GLY A 225 10.42 11.39 18.93
C GLY A 225 9.20 12.27 18.63
N GLU A 226 8.91 12.48 17.37
CA GLU A 226 7.70 13.13 16.82
C GLU A 226 7.12 12.21 15.72
N ALA A 227 5.91 12.50 15.25
CA ALA A 227 5.35 11.81 14.09
C ALA A 227 5.91 12.44 12.82
N VAL A 228 6.64 11.64 12.04
CA VAL A 228 7.23 12.00 10.75
C VAL A 228 6.64 11.08 9.70
N LEU A 229 5.96 11.65 8.71
CA LEU A 229 5.42 10.93 7.56
C LEU A 229 6.16 11.40 6.31
N VAL A 230 6.65 10.49 5.50
CA VAL A 230 7.12 10.80 4.14
C VAL A 230 6.04 10.32 3.17
N THR A 231 5.68 11.16 2.20
CA THR A 231 4.58 10.87 1.28
C THR A 231 4.95 11.19 -0.16
N GLY A 232 4.55 10.32 -1.08
CA GLY A 232 4.75 10.45 -2.53
C GLY A 232 3.60 11.15 -3.21
N ASP A 233 3.91 11.84 -4.30
CA ASP A 233 2.97 12.43 -5.24
C ASP A 233 3.13 11.74 -6.60
N ASP A 234 2.15 10.94 -7.00
CA ASP A 234 2.10 10.33 -8.34
C ASP A 234 1.36 11.22 -9.33
N THR A 235 1.69 12.48 -9.40
CA THR A 235 1.10 13.37 -10.39
C THR A 235 1.73 13.15 -11.77
N PHE A 236 1.14 12.27 -12.55
CA PHE A 236 1.59 11.93 -13.91
C PHE A 236 1.14 12.92 -15.00
N SER A 237 0.43 13.96 -14.66
CA SER A 237 -0.16 14.88 -15.63
C SER A 237 0.57 16.20 -15.81
N ALA A 238 1.45 16.63 -14.91
CA ALA A 238 2.36 17.75 -15.10
C ALA A 238 2.33 18.82 -13.98
N PRO A 239 3.39 19.60 -13.84
CA PRO A 239 4.68 19.51 -14.50
C PRO A 239 5.57 18.38 -14.00
N ALA A 240 5.43 17.93 -12.74
CA ALA A 240 6.16 16.80 -12.18
C ALA A 240 5.58 16.42 -10.82
N SER A 241 5.99 15.28 -10.28
CA SER A 241 5.69 14.90 -8.92
C SER A 241 6.76 15.37 -7.94
N GLN A 242 6.43 15.42 -6.67
CA GLN A 242 7.32 15.85 -5.61
C GLN A 242 7.27 14.90 -4.42
N LEU A 243 8.33 14.91 -3.60
CA LEU A 243 8.39 14.20 -2.34
C LEU A 243 8.12 15.18 -1.20
N TYR A 244 7.17 14.83 -0.36
CA TYR A 244 6.77 15.62 0.79
C TYR A 244 7.03 14.91 2.10
N MET A 245 7.06 15.68 3.18
CA MET A 245 7.12 15.21 4.55
C MET A 245 6.07 15.94 5.37
N TYR A 246 5.34 15.22 6.21
CA TYR A 246 4.44 15.83 7.18
C TYR A 246 4.92 15.54 8.59
N LYS A 247 5.01 16.58 9.42
CA LYS A 247 5.48 16.45 10.80
C LYS A 247 4.40 16.92 11.76
N ALA A 248 4.15 16.12 12.78
CA ALA A 248 3.25 16.46 13.88
C ALA A 248 3.88 16.04 15.21
N ALA A 249 3.44 16.60 16.31
CA ALA A 249 4.01 16.31 17.62
C ALA A 249 3.93 14.81 18.01
N ASN A 250 2.93 14.10 17.52
CA ASN A 250 2.69 12.67 17.76
C ASN A 250 1.52 12.18 16.90
N ALA A 251 1.11 10.93 17.04
CA ALA A 251 -0.03 10.34 16.33
C ALA A 251 -1.35 11.10 16.54
N ASP A 252 -1.60 11.65 17.72
CA ASP A 252 -2.78 12.48 17.95
C ASP A 252 -2.70 13.81 17.17
N GLY A 253 -1.51 14.34 16.96
CA GLY A 253 -1.27 15.49 16.10
C GLY A 253 -1.59 15.17 14.63
N VAL A 254 -1.21 14.00 14.13
CA VAL A 254 -1.59 13.52 12.81
C VAL A 254 -3.10 13.34 12.72
N TRP A 255 -3.70 12.63 13.68
CA TRP A 255 -5.15 12.43 13.74
C TRP A 255 -5.93 13.75 13.76
N ASN A 256 -5.46 14.75 14.48
CA ASN A 256 -6.13 16.05 14.62
C ASN A 256 -5.72 17.08 13.55
N ASP A 257 -4.86 16.66 12.62
CA ASP A 257 -4.37 17.51 11.53
C ASP A 257 -3.75 18.84 12.05
N THR A 258 -2.79 18.69 12.97
CA THR A 258 -2.10 19.81 13.61
C THR A 258 -0.61 19.84 13.29
N GLY A 259 -0.18 19.03 12.33
CA GLY A 259 1.16 19.02 11.79
C GLY A 259 1.34 20.04 10.65
N HIS A 260 2.51 20.01 10.03
CA HIS A 260 2.87 20.88 8.91
C HIS A 260 3.51 20.09 7.79
N LEU A 261 3.25 20.50 6.56
CA LEU A 261 3.83 19.93 5.35
C LEU A 261 5.18 20.55 5.01
N TRP A 262 6.07 19.74 4.48
CA TRP A 262 7.41 20.12 4.03
C TRP A 262 7.68 19.47 2.67
N ALA A 263 8.47 20.13 1.82
CA ALA A 263 8.79 19.65 0.48
C ALA A 263 10.30 19.55 0.29
N PHE A 264 10.79 18.48 -0.35
CA PHE A 264 12.21 18.22 -0.53
C PHE A 264 12.82 19.19 -1.56
N GLN A 265 13.93 19.85 -1.17
CA GLN A 265 14.73 20.73 -2.02
C GLN A 265 16.20 20.27 -1.99
N SER A 266 16.82 20.21 -3.17
CA SER A 266 18.25 19.92 -3.30
C SER A 266 19.11 21.13 -2.88
N ASP A 267 20.24 20.87 -2.23
CA ASP A 267 21.26 21.91 -1.93
C ASP A 267 22.06 22.32 -3.17
N ASN A 268 21.94 21.57 -4.27
CA ASN A 268 22.62 21.84 -5.52
C ASN A 268 21.63 22.18 -6.64
N ALA A 269 21.46 23.45 -6.92
CA ALA A 269 20.54 23.92 -7.95
C ALA A 269 20.79 23.35 -9.38
N ALA A 270 21.94 22.71 -9.61
CA ALA A 270 22.22 22.04 -10.87
C ALA A 270 21.77 20.56 -10.88
N ILE A 271 21.27 20.05 -9.76
CA ILE A 271 20.69 18.71 -9.59
C ILE A 271 19.33 18.92 -8.94
N ASN A 272 18.30 19.15 -9.71
CA ASN A 272 16.98 19.52 -9.20
C ASN A 272 15.83 18.72 -9.81
N ASP A 273 16.13 17.73 -10.61
CA ASP A 273 15.10 16.80 -11.09
C ASP A 273 15.63 15.37 -11.26
N TYR A 274 14.72 14.46 -11.48
CA TYR A 274 14.96 13.04 -11.75
C TYR A 274 16.06 12.80 -12.79
N GLY A 275 16.07 13.59 -13.87
CA GLY A 275 17.01 13.43 -14.98
C GLY A 275 18.43 13.94 -14.69
N ASP A 276 18.62 14.72 -13.62
CA ASP A 276 19.93 15.20 -13.19
C ASP A 276 20.69 14.18 -12.33
N LEU A 277 19.98 13.20 -11.72
CA LEU A 277 20.59 12.12 -10.96
C LEU A 277 20.79 10.90 -11.86
N SER A 278 22.00 10.37 -11.92
CA SER A 278 22.30 9.15 -12.66
C SER A 278 23.56 8.46 -12.15
N GLY A 279 23.65 7.15 -12.33
CA GLY A 279 24.81 6.37 -11.92
C GLY A 279 25.07 6.48 -10.41
N SER A 280 26.31 6.85 -10.03
CA SER A 280 26.71 7.02 -8.61
C SER A 280 26.55 8.46 -8.10
N ALA A 281 25.85 9.33 -8.81
CA ALA A 281 25.60 10.70 -8.35
C ALA A 281 24.69 10.69 -7.13
N SER A 282 24.99 11.59 -6.19
CA SER A 282 24.14 11.85 -5.02
C SER A 282 24.10 13.36 -4.74
N VAL A 283 23.05 13.80 -4.09
CA VAL A 283 22.87 15.19 -3.69
C VAL A 283 22.35 15.24 -2.25
N SER A 284 22.86 16.17 -1.44
CA SER A 284 22.26 16.55 -0.16
C SER A 284 21.11 17.52 -0.36
N GLY A 285 20.30 17.69 0.64
CA GLY A 285 19.18 18.61 0.57
C GLY A 285 18.49 18.79 1.91
N HIS A 286 17.35 19.41 1.87
CA HIS A 286 16.53 19.60 3.03
C HIS A 286 15.06 19.71 2.66
N PHE A 287 14.18 19.45 3.59
CA PHE A 287 12.76 19.72 3.44
C PHE A 287 12.47 21.16 3.87
N ILE A 288 11.85 21.94 3.00
CA ILE A 288 11.41 23.32 3.27
C ILE A 288 9.93 23.34 3.66
N ALA A 289 9.57 24.21 4.62
CA ALA A 289 8.20 24.29 5.10
C ALA A 289 7.25 24.82 4.02
N VAL A 290 6.18 24.10 3.73
CA VAL A 290 5.07 24.54 2.90
C VAL A 290 4.13 25.38 3.78
N PRO A 291 3.71 26.57 3.34
CA PRO A 291 2.72 27.34 4.10
C PRO A 291 1.39 26.57 4.25
N ASP A 292 0.80 26.55 5.45
CA ASP A 292 -0.44 25.80 5.71
C ASP A 292 -1.56 26.13 4.71
N ALA A 293 -1.71 27.42 4.35
CA ALA A 293 -2.70 27.83 3.34
C ALA A 293 -2.47 27.26 1.93
N ILE A 294 -1.25 26.80 1.63
CA ILE A 294 -0.92 26.09 0.39
C ILE A 294 -1.19 24.60 0.57
N ALA A 295 -0.77 24.00 1.68
CA ALA A 295 -1.01 22.60 2.00
C ALA A 295 -2.52 22.28 2.05
N ASP A 296 -3.31 23.10 2.72
CA ASP A 296 -4.78 22.98 2.79
C ASP A 296 -5.49 23.32 1.47
N GLY A 297 -4.75 23.84 0.49
CA GLY A 297 -5.27 24.27 -0.81
C GLY A 297 -5.61 23.14 -1.78
N ASP A 298 -5.57 23.45 -3.06
CA ASP A 298 -5.69 22.48 -4.14
C ASP A 298 -4.31 22.06 -4.69
N GLN A 299 -4.27 20.97 -5.46
CA GLN A 299 -3.05 20.48 -6.08
C GLN A 299 -2.35 21.56 -6.94
N THR A 300 -3.11 22.34 -7.69
CA THR A 300 -2.54 23.39 -8.57
C THR A 300 -1.79 24.45 -7.76
N GLY A 301 -2.32 24.80 -6.60
CA GLY A 301 -1.68 25.74 -5.66
C GLY A 301 -0.38 25.16 -5.10
N LEU A 302 -0.42 23.92 -4.64
CA LEU A 302 0.74 23.21 -4.09
C LEU A 302 1.85 23.06 -5.14
N GLU A 303 1.51 22.62 -6.33
CA GLU A 303 2.45 22.46 -7.42
C GLU A 303 3.05 23.79 -7.89
N THR A 304 2.23 24.84 -8.01
CA THR A 304 2.71 26.20 -8.34
C THR A 304 3.71 26.70 -7.29
N TRP A 305 3.43 26.48 -6.01
CA TRP A 305 4.33 26.84 -4.93
C TRP A 305 5.64 26.03 -4.99
N SER A 306 5.55 24.72 -5.19
CA SER A 306 6.70 23.81 -5.29
C SER A 306 7.64 24.22 -6.42
N ASN A 307 7.10 24.50 -7.61
CA ASN A 307 7.87 24.98 -8.75
C ASN A 307 8.52 26.34 -8.51
N ALA A 308 7.81 27.27 -7.86
CA ALA A 308 8.34 28.60 -7.54
C ALA A 308 9.45 28.57 -6.47
N ASN A 309 9.47 27.55 -5.63
CA ASN A 309 10.47 27.33 -4.58
C ASN A 309 11.54 26.30 -4.96
N HIS A 310 11.61 25.87 -6.21
CA HIS A 310 12.61 24.91 -6.70
C HIS A 310 12.61 23.58 -5.91
N VAL A 311 11.44 23.10 -5.53
CA VAL A 311 11.27 21.75 -4.97
C VAL A 311 11.76 20.74 -6.00
N PHE A 312 12.45 19.69 -5.56
CA PHE A 312 13.02 18.68 -6.44
C PHE A 312 11.89 17.95 -7.21
N GLN A 313 12.08 17.80 -8.53
CA GLN A 313 11.08 17.20 -9.39
C GLN A 313 11.37 15.72 -9.65
N PHE A 314 10.46 14.87 -9.25
CA PHE A 314 10.39 13.47 -9.65
C PHE A 314 9.43 13.32 -10.84
N ILE A 315 9.15 12.08 -11.26
CA ILE A 315 8.24 11.84 -12.39
C ILE A 315 6.91 11.28 -11.90
N ARG A 316 6.94 10.18 -11.15
CA ARG A 316 5.79 9.50 -10.57
C ARG A 316 6.26 8.76 -9.31
N ILE A 317 6.21 9.42 -8.15
CA ILE A 317 6.58 8.77 -6.90
C ILE A 317 5.40 7.92 -6.44
N GLU A 318 5.65 6.61 -6.39
CA GLU A 318 4.72 5.60 -5.92
C GLU A 318 4.98 5.29 -4.43
N ASP A 319 5.22 4.04 -4.11
CA ASP A 319 5.36 3.59 -2.73
C ASP A 319 6.73 3.91 -2.12
N LEU A 320 6.75 3.90 -0.78
CA LEU A 320 7.92 4.18 0.05
C LEU A 320 8.08 3.12 1.13
N ALA A 321 9.32 2.83 1.50
CA ALA A 321 9.65 1.97 2.64
C ALA A 321 10.93 2.46 3.33
N TYR A 322 11.00 2.36 4.66
CA TYR A 322 12.25 2.61 5.37
C TYR A 322 13.06 1.32 5.57
N ASP A 323 14.37 1.43 5.66
CA ASP A 323 15.28 0.31 5.89
C ASP A 323 15.07 -0.27 7.31
N ARG A 324 14.94 -1.59 7.42
CA ARG A 324 14.68 -2.26 8.70
C ARG A 324 15.90 -2.26 9.64
N ASN A 325 17.10 -2.08 9.12
CA ASN A 325 18.33 -2.00 9.91
C ASN A 325 18.71 -0.56 10.26
N ASP A 326 18.30 0.42 9.44
CA ASP A 326 18.57 1.84 9.65
C ASP A 326 17.38 2.68 9.19
N HIS A 327 16.50 3.04 10.09
CA HIS A 327 15.25 3.73 9.80
C HIS A 327 15.43 5.14 9.20
N HIS A 328 16.64 5.71 9.22
CA HIS A 328 16.93 6.98 8.54
C HIS A 328 17.09 6.83 7.04
N ILE A 329 17.19 5.61 6.55
CA ILE A 329 17.20 5.31 5.12
C ILE A 329 15.77 5.06 4.63
N VAL A 330 15.35 5.84 3.64
CA VAL A 330 14.05 5.69 2.98
C VAL A 330 14.29 5.33 1.53
N TYR A 331 13.66 4.25 1.08
CA TYR A 331 13.58 3.88 -0.33
C TYR A 331 12.23 4.32 -0.87
N PHE A 332 12.18 4.71 -2.13
CA PHE A 332 10.93 4.97 -2.82
C PHE A 332 11.03 4.63 -4.30
N ALA A 333 9.92 4.16 -4.84
CA ALA A 333 9.75 3.91 -6.25
C ALA A 333 9.37 5.21 -6.97
N ASP A 334 9.90 5.39 -8.16
CA ASP A 334 9.40 6.36 -9.14
C ASP A 334 9.17 5.58 -10.44
N THR A 335 7.92 5.41 -10.80
CA THR A 335 7.48 4.60 -11.94
C THR A 335 8.03 5.10 -13.26
N GLY A 336 8.47 6.36 -13.32
CA GLY A 336 8.86 7.00 -14.56
C GLY A 336 7.63 7.28 -15.45
N GLU A 337 7.86 7.80 -16.61
CA GLU A 337 6.82 8.05 -17.62
C GLU A 337 7.47 8.02 -19.03
N PRO A 338 7.03 7.13 -19.90
CA PRO A 338 7.56 7.04 -21.26
C PRO A 338 7.51 8.35 -22.06
N ARG A 339 6.70 9.31 -21.63
CA ARG A 339 6.57 10.62 -22.25
C ARG A 339 7.13 11.77 -21.41
N ALA A 340 7.87 11.47 -20.34
CA ALA A 340 8.49 12.51 -19.52
C ALA A 340 9.56 13.26 -20.30
N VAL A 341 9.42 14.58 -20.38
CA VAL A 341 10.34 15.51 -21.07
C VAL A 341 10.44 16.79 -20.27
N ARG A 342 11.54 17.55 -20.47
CA ARG A 342 11.58 18.92 -19.95
C ARG A 342 10.84 19.87 -20.90
N ASN A 343 9.93 20.66 -20.34
CA ASN A 343 9.21 21.70 -21.09
C ASN A 343 10.09 22.93 -21.34
N ALA A 344 9.52 23.96 -21.96
CA ALA A 344 10.26 25.20 -22.30
C ALA A 344 10.79 25.97 -21.07
N ALA A 345 10.23 25.73 -19.88
CA ALA A 345 10.71 26.30 -18.61
C ALA A 345 11.81 25.44 -17.95
N GLY A 346 12.14 24.29 -18.54
CA GLY A 346 13.10 23.34 -17.98
C GLY A 346 12.52 22.39 -16.94
N LEU A 347 11.21 22.43 -16.70
CA LEU A 347 10.50 21.58 -15.76
C LEU A 347 10.10 20.26 -16.43
N LEU A 348 10.16 19.15 -15.67
CA LEU A 348 9.63 17.88 -16.14
C LEU A 348 8.12 17.99 -16.39
N SER A 349 7.66 17.39 -17.46
CA SER A 349 6.26 17.38 -17.84
C SER A 349 5.95 16.23 -18.78
N ARG A 350 4.67 15.89 -18.89
CA ARG A 350 4.23 14.83 -19.80
C ARG A 350 3.99 15.38 -21.20
N ALA A 351 4.74 14.87 -22.17
CA ALA A 351 4.57 15.23 -23.58
C ALA A 351 3.26 14.65 -24.18
N PRO A 352 2.77 15.20 -25.30
CA PRO A 352 1.65 14.64 -26.04
C PRO A 352 1.87 13.18 -26.44
N ALA A 353 0.77 12.44 -26.62
CA ALA A 353 0.80 11.05 -27.06
C ALA A 353 1.64 10.89 -28.35
N GLY A 354 2.44 9.82 -28.40
CA GLY A 354 3.36 9.53 -29.51
C GLY A 354 4.74 10.18 -29.40
N THR A 355 5.01 10.94 -28.33
CA THR A 355 6.36 11.40 -27.97
C THR A 355 7.01 10.35 -27.08
N GLU A 356 8.26 10.00 -27.33
CA GLU A 356 9.04 9.15 -26.43
C GLU A 356 10.03 10.04 -25.65
N GLY A 357 9.98 9.91 -24.31
CA GLY A 357 10.89 10.58 -23.38
C GLY A 357 12.06 9.67 -22.98
N PRO A 358 13.03 10.18 -22.24
CA PRO A 358 14.22 9.42 -21.83
C PRO A 358 14.03 8.56 -20.57
N PHE A 359 12.90 8.61 -19.87
CA PHE A 359 12.72 8.03 -18.55
C PHE A 359 11.50 7.06 -18.49
N PRO A 360 11.44 6.01 -19.33
CA PRO A 360 10.26 5.19 -19.50
C PRO A 360 10.11 4.08 -18.46
N ASN A 361 11.20 3.71 -17.77
CA ASN A 361 11.24 2.46 -16.99
C ASN A 361 11.21 2.69 -15.48
N GLY A 362 11.43 3.92 -15.04
CA GLY A 362 11.42 4.24 -13.62
C GLY A 362 12.67 3.85 -12.84
N ARG A 363 12.69 4.20 -11.56
CA ARG A 363 13.84 4.03 -10.67
C ARG A 363 13.41 3.71 -9.25
N ILE A 364 14.32 3.10 -8.50
CA ILE A 364 14.25 3.11 -7.03
C ILE A 364 15.28 4.09 -6.52
N PHE A 365 14.83 5.04 -5.72
CA PHE A 365 15.69 6.00 -5.03
C PHE A 365 16.02 5.52 -3.63
N LYS A 366 17.17 5.98 -3.13
CA LYS A 366 17.60 5.88 -1.74
C LYS A 366 17.86 7.27 -1.20
N MET A 367 17.12 7.64 -0.16
CA MET A 367 17.30 8.86 0.62
C MET A 367 17.85 8.51 1.99
N VAL A 368 18.83 9.26 2.48
CA VAL A 368 19.35 9.15 3.85
C VAL A 368 19.01 10.45 4.56
N LEU A 369 18.20 10.35 5.59
CA LEU A 369 17.83 11.46 6.47
C LEU A 369 18.89 11.60 7.60
N ASP A 370 19.08 12.81 8.13
CA ASP A 370 19.89 13.03 9.31
C ASP A 370 19.28 12.30 10.53
N GLU A 371 20.13 11.72 11.36
CA GLU A 371 19.72 10.90 12.53
C GLU A 371 18.91 11.68 13.58
N THR A 372 18.93 13.00 13.56
CA THR A 372 18.34 13.86 14.60
C THR A 372 17.32 14.85 14.08
N ASP A 373 17.45 15.28 12.85
CA ASP A 373 16.54 16.23 12.18
C ASP A 373 16.04 15.65 10.86
N PRO A 374 14.81 15.12 10.81
CA PRO A 374 14.27 14.50 9.61
C PRO A 374 14.15 15.47 8.43
N THR A 375 14.23 16.79 8.67
CA THR A 375 14.17 17.77 7.59
C THR A 375 15.50 17.93 6.84
N VAL A 376 16.59 17.36 7.35
CA VAL A 376 17.89 17.37 6.68
C VAL A 376 18.09 16.04 5.93
N VAL A 377 18.49 16.13 4.68
CA VAL A 377 18.76 14.98 3.82
C VAL A 377 20.26 14.92 3.54
N ASP A 378 20.94 13.96 4.14
CA ASP A 378 22.37 13.75 3.94
C ASP A 378 22.70 13.34 2.52
N SER A 379 21.84 12.51 1.91
CA SER A 379 21.98 12.12 0.51
C SER A 379 20.68 11.63 -0.11
N LEU A 380 20.46 11.99 -1.37
CA LEU A 380 19.52 11.36 -2.29
C LEU A 380 20.31 10.77 -3.44
N SER A 381 20.08 9.52 -3.79
CA SER A 381 20.76 8.80 -4.88
C SER A 381 19.83 7.79 -5.55
N VAL A 382 20.21 7.34 -6.73
CA VAL A 382 19.53 6.24 -7.43
C VAL A 382 20.10 4.91 -6.94
N LEU A 383 19.26 4.05 -6.38
CA LEU A 383 19.63 2.69 -5.97
C LEU A 383 19.55 1.73 -7.16
N ILE A 384 18.43 1.77 -7.90
CA ILE A 384 18.20 0.92 -9.07
C ILE A 384 17.71 1.83 -10.20
N ASP A 385 18.40 1.76 -11.35
CA ASP A 385 18.07 2.56 -12.51
C ASP A 385 17.50 1.69 -13.64
N GLY A 386 16.17 1.64 -13.74
CA GLY A 386 15.48 0.94 -14.82
C GLY A 386 15.72 1.57 -16.19
N ASP A 387 16.05 2.87 -16.23
CA ASP A 387 16.31 3.60 -17.46
C ASP A 387 17.71 3.34 -18.04
N ALA A 388 18.65 2.85 -17.23
CA ALA A 388 20.04 2.63 -17.64
C ALA A 388 20.20 1.67 -18.84
N GLY A 389 19.25 0.73 -18.99
CA GLY A 389 19.18 -0.21 -20.12
C GLY A 389 18.54 0.37 -21.38
N GLY A 390 18.05 1.60 -21.32
CA GLY A 390 17.34 2.28 -22.40
C GLY A 390 15.89 1.84 -22.58
N TYR A 391 15.22 2.54 -23.46
CA TYR A 391 13.80 2.32 -23.76
C TYR A 391 13.54 0.86 -24.21
N ARG A 392 12.48 0.24 -23.71
CA ARG A 392 12.04 -1.13 -24.05
C ARG A 392 12.98 -2.26 -23.61
N ASN A 393 13.79 -2.03 -22.58
CA ASN A 393 14.61 -3.09 -22.03
C ASN A 393 13.79 -4.05 -21.15
N VAL A 394 13.26 -5.11 -21.75
CA VAL A 394 12.43 -6.10 -21.07
C VAL A 394 13.17 -6.93 -20.00
N GLY A 395 14.49 -6.85 -19.94
CA GLY A 395 15.30 -7.58 -18.95
C GLY A 395 15.54 -6.81 -17.66
N ALA A 396 15.24 -5.51 -17.63
CA ALA A 396 15.41 -4.63 -16.48
C ALA A 396 14.10 -4.44 -15.70
N LEU A 397 14.19 -3.84 -14.52
CA LEU A 397 13.05 -3.29 -13.78
C LEU A 397 12.29 -2.32 -14.70
N HIS A 398 10.97 -2.40 -14.66
CA HIS A 398 10.11 -1.62 -15.53
C HIS A 398 8.88 -1.14 -14.78
N GLN A 399 8.78 0.17 -14.63
CA GLN A 399 7.69 0.84 -13.91
C GLN A 399 7.48 0.25 -12.50
N PRO A 400 8.48 0.44 -11.60
CA PRO A 400 8.33 0.02 -10.21
C PRO A 400 7.19 0.77 -9.54
N ASP A 401 6.47 0.07 -8.70
CA ASP A 401 5.28 0.54 -8.03
C ASP A 401 5.40 0.34 -6.52
N ASN A 402 4.75 -0.67 -5.92
CA ASN A 402 4.86 -0.88 -4.49
C ASN A 402 6.20 -1.52 -4.08
N ILE A 403 6.67 -1.17 -2.89
CA ILE A 403 7.92 -1.68 -2.34
C ILE A 403 7.78 -2.08 -0.87
N GLU A 404 8.52 -3.10 -0.46
CA GLU A 404 8.61 -3.52 0.94
C GLU A 404 10.02 -3.93 1.30
N THR A 405 10.51 -3.53 2.48
CA THR A 405 11.83 -3.88 2.99
C THR A 405 11.77 -5.03 4.00
N THR A 406 12.82 -5.84 3.99
CA THR A 406 13.20 -6.72 5.08
C THR A 406 14.59 -6.33 5.58
N GLU A 407 15.15 -7.06 6.55
CA GLU A 407 16.54 -6.83 6.97
C GLU A 407 17.55 -7.14 5.84
N ASN A 408 17.16 -7.95 4.84
CA ASN A 408 18.10 -8.47 3.84
C ASN A 408 17.78 -8.03 2.42
N SER A 409 16.58 -7.58 2.14
CA SER A 409 16.13 -7.32 0.77
C SER A 409 15.06 -6.24 0.66
N LEU A 410 14.94 -5.71 -0.55
CA LEU A 410 13.84 -4.88 -1.00
C LEU A 410 13.03 -5.69 -2.02
N LEU A 411 11.73 -5.83 -1.80
CA LEU A 411 10.79 -6.34 -2.78
C LEU A 411 10.21 -5.16 -3.57
N ILE A 412 10.01 -5.35 -4.87
CA ILE A 412 9.55 -4.32 -5.79
C ILE A 412 8.53 -4.94 -6.72
N THR A 413 7.33 -4.37 -6.78
CA THR A 413 6.29 -4.72 -7.76
C THR A 413 6.45 -3.90 -9.04
N GLU A 414 5.80 -4.31 -10.11
CA GLU A 414 5.75 -3.56 -11.38
C GLU A 414 4.29 -3.27 -11.75
N ASP A 415 4.01 -2.05 -12.20
CA ASP A 415 2.81 -1.67 -12.95
C ASP A 415 3.14 -1.30 -14.41
N PRO A 416 3.40 -2.28 -15.30
CA PRO A 416 3.63 -1.99 -16.71
C PRO A 416 2.33 -1.77 -17.49
N GLY A 417 1.18 -1.93 -16.84
CA GLY A 417 -0.14 -1.94 -17.48
C GLY A 417 -0.72 -0.56 -17.72
N GLY A 418 -0.44 0.39 -16.83
CA GLY A 418 -1.16 1.64 -16.77
C GLY A 418 -0.97 2.53 -17.99
N HIS A 419 0.24 2.72 -18.49
CA HIS A 419 0.51 3.69 -19.52
C HIS A 419 1.60 3.23 -20.51
N ASN A 420 1.26 3.29 -21.80
CA ASN A 420 2.23 3.26 -22.90
C ASN A 420 3.09 1.99 -23.00
N ARG A 421 2.51 0.82 -22.74
CA ARG A 421 3.19 -0.44 -22.98
C ARG A 421 3.72 -0.53 -24.40
N PHE A 422 4.95 -0.94 -24.52
CA PHE A 422 5.55 -1.20 -25.83
C PHE A 422 5.34 -2.67 -26.24
N ALA A 423 5.33 -2.93 -27.54
CA ALA A 423 5.20 -4.29 -28.05
C ALA A 423 6.35 -5.18 -27.56
N GLY A 424 6.01 -6.29 -26.90
CA GLY A 424 6.96 -7.21 -26.29
C GLY A 424 7.34 -6.91 -24.84
N ALA A 425 6.67 -5.96 -24.18
CA ALA A 425 6.78 -5.78 -22.74
C ALA A 425 6.41 -7.08 -22.01
N THR A 426 7.08 -7.34 -20.90
CA THR A 426 6.76 -8.48 -20.02
C THR A 426 5.50 -8.18 -19.21
N ASN A 427 4.86 -9.22 -18.71
CA ASN A 427 3.88 -9.07 -17.64
C ASN A 427 4.57 -8.53 -16.39
N ALA A 428 3.80 -7.87 -15.51
CA ALA A 428 4.28 -7.34 -14.24
C ALA A 428 4.97 -8.43 -13.42
N ARG A 429 6.12 -8.08 -12.88
CA ARG A 429 6.96 -8.97 -12.07
C ARG A 429 7.06 -8.48 -10.65
N LEU A 430 7.31 -9.42 -9.74
CA LEU A 430 7.83 -9.13 -8.41
C LEU A 430 9.34 -9.36 -8.45
N TRP A 431 10.09 -8.34 -8.07
CA TRP A 431 11.53 -8.37 -7.95
C TRP A 431 11.98 -8.45 -6.50
N LYS A 432 13.13 -9.11 -6.29
CA LYS A 432 13.89 -9.05 -5.05
C LYS A 432 15.24 -8.41 -5.35
N TYR A 433 15.56 -7.34 -4.63
CA TYR A 433 16.90 -6.76 -4.55
C TYR A 433 17.56 -7.20 -3.26
N ASP A 434 18.74 -7.80 -3.33
CA ASP A 434 19.51 -8.27 -2.17
C ASP A 434 20.46 -7.16 -1.70
N PHE A 435 20.29 -6.70 -0.48
CA PHE A 435 21.11 -5.59 0.07
C PHE A 435 22.59 -5.92 0.20
N ALA A 436 22.95 -7.18 0.44
CA ALA A 436 24.33 -7.57 0.64
C ALA A 436 25.13 -7.69 -0.66
N THR A 437 24.49 -8.12 -1.73
CA THR A 437 25.13 -8.37 -3.02
C THR A 437 24.82 -7.32 -4.08
N GLY A 438 23.69 -6.63 -3.97
CA GLY A 438 23.15 -5.72 -4.99
C GLY A 438 22.50 -6.45 -6.17
N ASP A 439 22.23 -7.77 -6.02
CA ASP A 439 21.65 -8.56 -7.10
C ASP A 439 20.14 -8.34 -7.18
N MET A 440 19.65 -8.20 -8.43
CA MET A 440 18.22 -8.15 -8.76
C MET A 440 17.75 -9.49 -9.33
N THR A 441 16.70 -10.04 -8.75
CA THR A 441 16.08 -11.29 -9.22
C THR A 441 14.58 -11.11 -9.38
N ALA A 442 14.04 -11.36 -10.58
CA ALA A 442 12.60 -11.49 -10.78
C ALA A 442 12.13 -12.81 -10.17
N VAL A 443 11.39 -12.77 -9.08
CA VAL A 443 11.01 -13.97 -8.30
C VAL A 443 9.64 -14.51 -8.66
N ALA A 444 8.73 -13.65 -9.12
CA ALA A 444 7.40 -14.03 -9.59
C ALA A 444 6.92 -13.11 -10.72
N VAL A 445 5.84 -13.51 -11.39
CA VAL A 445 5.22 -12.75 -12.48
C VAL A 445 3.71 -12.99 -12.46
N VAL A 446 2.92 -11.96 -12.77
CA VAL A 446 1.47 -12.09 -12.90
C VAL A 446 1.10 -13.04 -14.05
N SER A 447 0.03 -13.81 -13.86
CA SER A 447 -0.44 -14.84 -14.81
C SER A 447 -1.36 -14.22 -15.87
N ASP A 448 -1.00 -13.07 -16.39
CA ASP A 448 -1.82 -12.25 -17.28
C ASP A 448 -1.81 -12.75 -18.72
N PRO A 449 -2.98 -12.99 -19.33
CA PRO A 449 -3.07 -13.33 -20.75
C PRO A 449 -3.01 -12.12 -21.68
N THR A 450 -3.24 -10.90 -21.16
CA THR A 450 -3.39 -9.65 -21.93
C THR A 450 -2.22 -8.69 -21.72
N ALA A 451 -1.44 -8.94 -20.68
CA ALA A 451 -0.33 -8.11 -20.24
C ALA A 451 -0.74 -6.70 -19.79
N ASP A 452 -1.91 -6.59 -19.15
CA ASP A 452 -2.44 -5.35 -18.57
C ASP A 452 -2.58 -5.43 -17.04
N TRP A 453 -2.24 -6.59 -16.42
CA TRP A 453 -2.33 -6.78 -14.99
C TRP A 453 -1.08 -6.25 -14.31
N GLU A 454 -1.25 -5.76 -13.09
CA GLU A 454 -0.14 -5.37 -12.24
C GLU A 454 -0.01 -6.24 -11.00
N SER A 455 1.18 -6.29 -10.45
CA SER A 455 1.43 -6.75 -9.09
C SER A 455 1.44 -5.53 -8.18
N SER A 456 0.62 -5.53 -7.14
CA SER A 456 0.38 -4.36 -6.31
C SER A 456 0.41 -4.73 -4.83
N GLY A 457 0.50 -3.76 -3.96
CA GLY A 457 0.45 -3.86 -2.50
C GLY A 457 1.24 -5.03 -1.93
N VAL A 458 2.52 -4.88 -1.66
CA VAL A 458 3.35 -5.92 -1.03
C VAL A 458 3.69 -5.55 0.41
N VAL A 459 3.57 -6.51 1.36
CA VAL A 459 3.90 -6.27 2.77
C VAL A 459 4.53 -7.50 3.41
N ASP A 460 5.55 -7.30 4.27
CA ASP A 460 6.18 -8.38 5.02
C ASP A 460 5.18 -9.02 6.01
N ALA A 461 4.95 -10.30 5.83
CA ALA A 461 4.07 -11.11 6.65
C ALA A 461 4.82 -12.23 7.38
N SER A 462 6.15 -12.14 7.48
CA SER A 462 7.02 -13.14 8.10
C SER A 462 6.64 -13.43 9.54
N GLN A 463 6.22 -12.42 10.31
CA GLN A 463 5.74 -12.58 11.68
C GLN A 463 4.52 -13.50 11.78
N TYR A 464 3.72 -13.62 10.73
CA TYR A 464 2.44 -14.34 10.73
C TYR A 464 2.51 -15.70 10.07
N PHE A 465 3.41 -15.86 9.10
CA PHE A 465 3.48 -17.06 8.25
C PHE A 465 4.86 -17.73 8.27
N GLY A 466 5.87 -17.12 8.91
CA GLY A 466 7.26 -17.57 8.93
C GLY A 466 8.12 -16.84 7.89
N ASN A 467 9.43 -16.89 8.09
CA ASN A 467 10.42 -16.11 7.34
C ASN A 467 10.22 -16.16 5.84
N GLY A 468 10.40 -15.03 5.18
CA GLY A 468 10.27 -14.84 3.76
C GLY A 468 8.84 -14.92 3.23
N ALA A 469 7.84 -14.75 4.11
CA ALA A 469 6.43 -14.70 3.73
C ALA A 469 5.97 -13.26 3.53
N PHE A 470 5.28 -13.00 2.41
CA PHE A 470 4.70 -11.69 2.10
C PHE A 470 3.25 -11.87 1.69
N LEU A 471 2.43 -10.86 1.97
CA LEU A 471 1.12 -10.71 1.33
C LEU A 471 1.30 -9.75 0.14
N ILE A 472 0.61 -10.06 -0.94
CA ILE A 472 0.68 -9.30 -2.19
C ILE A 472 -0.69 -9.31 -2.88
N ASN A 473 -1.03 -8.23 -3.54
CA ASN A 473 -2.20 -8.14 -4.41
C ASN A 473 -1.81 -8.28 -5.90
N VAL A 474 -2.80 -8.64 -6.69
CA VAL A 474 -2.79 -8.55 -8.15
C VAL A 474 -4.04 -7.80 -8.56
N GLN A 475 -3.88 -6.74 -9.33
CA GLN A 475 -4.96 -6.06 -10.03
C GLN A 475 -5.09 -6.68 -11.44
N ALA A 476 -6.23 -7.30 -11.69
CA ALA A 476 -6.47 -7.99 -12.97
C ALA A 476 -7.30 -7.09 -13.89
N HIS A 477 -6.67 -6.06 -14.42
CA HIS A 477 -7.29 -5.09 -15.29
C HIS A 477 -7.88 -5.71 -16.55
N ASN A 478 -8.99 -5.16 -17.04
CA ASN A 478 -9.74 -5.65 -18.19
C ASN A 478 -10.37 -7.05 -18.03
N VAL A 479 -10.27 -7.68 -16.86
CA VAL A 479 -10.98 -8.91 -16.51
C VAL A 479 -12.20 -8.56 -15.66
N PHE A 480 -13.34 -8.38 -16.27
CA PHE A 480 -14.56 -7.95 -15.58
C PHE A 480 -15.26 -9.12 -14.89
N VAL A 481 -15.42 -9.02 -13.57
CA VAL A 481 -16.17 -9.99 -12.76
C VAL A 481 -17.66 -9.85 -13.06
N GLU A 482 -18.13 -8.63 -13.08
CA GLU A 482 -19.49 -8.31 -13.52
C GLU A 482 -19.50 -6.90 -14.12
N THR A 483 -20.41 -6.67 -15.05
CA THR A 483 -20.62 -5.38 -15.70
C THR A 483 -22.10 -5.07 -15.72
N ASN A 484 -22.49 -3.90 -15.26
CA ASN A 484 -23.84 -3.41 -15.40
C ASN A 484 -23.99 -2.69 -16.76
N PRO A 485 -24.70 -3.25 -17.72
CA PRO A 485 -24.90 -2.63 -19.04
C PRO A 485 -25.84 -1.41 -19.00
N THR A 486 -26.53 -1.22 -17.88
CA THR A 486 -27.43 -0.07 -17.74
C THR A 486 -26.62 1.17 -17.40
N PRO A 487 -26.79 2.29 -18.13
CA PRO A 487 -26.14 3.55 -17.78
C PRO A 487 -26.44 3.98 -16.36
N VAL A 488 -25.42 4.32 -15.59
CA VAL A 488 -25.53 4.65 -14.16
C VAL A 488 -25.51 6.15 -13.88
N ASN A 489 -25.26 6.96 -14.90
CA ASN A 489 -25.25 8.41 -14.78
C ASN A 489 -25.67 9.08 -16.09
N PRO A 490 -25.87 10.43 -16.11
CA PRO A 490 -26.27 11.18 -17.31
C PRO A 490 -25.28 11.06 -18.49
N ALA A 491 -24.03 10.68 -18.24
CA ALA A 491 -23.04 10.47 -19.30
C ALA A 491 -23.16 9.10 -20.00
N GLY A 492 -24.05 8.21 -19.51
CA GLY A 492 -24.26 6.90 -20.10
C GLY A 492 -23.15 5.89 -19.83
N LEU A 493 -22.43 6.05 -18.70
CA LEU A 493 -21.34 5.17 -18.33
C LEU A 493 -21.84 3.80 -17.86
N THR A 494 -21.05 2.77 -18.13
CA THR A 494 -21.32 1.39 -17.69
C THR A 494 -20.52 1.08 -16.45
N GLN A 495 -21.19 0.54 -15.45
CA GLN A 495 -20.54 0.06 -14.22
C GLN A 495 -19.78 -1.26 -14.44
N LYS A 496 -18.59 -1.39 -13.86
CA LYS A 496 -17.75 -2.58 -13.93
C LYS A 496 -17.21 -2.93 -12.54
N ARG A 497 -16.79 -4.17 -12.37
CA ARG A 497 -15.88 -4.62 -11.31
C ARG A 497 -14.76 -5.42 -11.98
N GLU A 498 -13.55 -4.93 -11.88
CA GLU A 498 -12.36 -5.60 -12.40
C GLU A 498 -11.91 -6.71 -11.45
N GLY A 499 -11.20 -7.68 -11.97
CA GLY A 499 -10.67 -8.80 -11.21
C GLY A 499 -9.50 -8.42 -10.32
N GLY A 500 -9.02 -9.38 -9.58
CA GLY A 500 -7.85 -9.25 -8.72
C GLY A 500 -7.81 -10.33 -7.65
N GLN A 501 -6.71 -10.38 -6.91
CA GLN A 501 -6.51 -11.44 -5.93
C GLN A 501 -5.54 -11.03 -4.85
N LEU A 502 -5.87 -11.34 -3.59
CA LEU A 502 -4.95 -11.33 -2.47
C LEU A 502 -4.24 -12.68 -2.38
N LEU A 503 -2.91 -12.67 -2.30
CA LEU A 503 -2.07 -13.86 -2.29
C LEU A 503 -1.07 -13.81 -1.13
N LEU A 504 -0.65 -15.00 -0.70
CA LEU A 504 0.54 -15.21 0.13
C LEU A 504 1.65 -15.75 -0.78
N ILE A 505 2.78 -15.08 -0.76
CA ILE A 505 4.00 -15.54 -1.42
C ILE A 505 5.08 -15.83 -0.37
N ARG A 506 5.86 -16.88 -0.59
CA ARG A 506 7.05 -17.19 0.21
C ARG A 506 8.26 -17.17 -0.71
N ILE A 507 9.31 -16.49 -0.28
CA ILE A 507 10.55 -16.31 -1.01
C ILE A 507 11.69 -16.72 -0.09
N GLU A 508 12.39 -17.80 -0.43
CA GLU A 508 13.51 -18.29 0.37
C GLU A 508 14.64 -17.25 0.37
N GLY A 509 15.11 -16.88 1.58
CA GLY A 509 16.21 -15.92 1.74
C GLY A 509 15.83 -14.45 1.46
N ALA A 510 14.55 -14.11 1.56
CA ALA A 510 14.10 -12.72 1.55
C ALA A 510 13.88 -12.20 2.96
#